data_f287d0e94d7ac783ba2936ad92226ca3
#
_entry.id   f287d0e94d7ac783ba2936ad92226ca3
#
_cell.length_a   1.000
_cell.length_b   1.000
_cell.length_c   1.000
_cell.angle_alpha   90.00
_cell.angle_beta   90.00
_cell.angle_gamma   90.00
#
_symmetry.space_group_name_H-M   'P 1'
#
loop_
_entity.id
_entity.type
_entity.pdbx_description
1 polymer ?
#
loop_
_entity_poly.entity_id
_entity_poly.type
_entity_poly.pdbx_seq_one_letter_code
_entity_poly.pdbx_strand_id
1 'polypeptide(L)'
;MSYYKFRGCNDLSLSMLRHQEVYFASLREFNDPFEGQFHIDPMIGDKFQQKLDHRRVYCVAKGDRSFVENAELMWTHYADGHRGFCIEYNESLLEGFKEYKVPADIQQNVWMAANYSPSATEKIIISDNSDKAAADVLRTKKHDYGYENEVRLVIHTNDVLDSIRSVKGAVSAIYLGCRIDEVNTKKLKRIAEMLGVPCYPVKQVKESFSLTFGEDICSKK
;
A
#
# COMPACT_ATOMS: atom_id res chain seq x y z
N MET A 1 1.71 16.19 2.08
CA MET A 1 2.31 14.85 2.29
C MET A 1 1.74 13.90 1.27
N SER A 2 2.55 12.94 0.77
CA SER A 2 2.10 11.99 -0.25
C SER A 2 2.10 10.56 0.29
N TYR A 3 1.43 9.67 -0.45
CA TYR A 3 1.38 8.24 -0.17
C TYR A 3 1.95 7.49 -1.36
N TYR A 4 2.72 6.44 -1.10
CA TYR A 4 3.48 5.72 -2.12
C TYR A 4 3.14 4.24 -2.13
N LYS A 5 2.96 3.68 -3.34
CA LYS A 5 2.74 2.24 -3.54
C LYS A 5 3.69 1.69 -4.58
N PHE A 6 4.57 0.79 -4.15
CA PHE A 6 5.51 0.09 -5.02
C PHE A 6 4.85 -1.16 -5.61
N ARG A 7 5.06 -1.42 -6.89
CA ARG A 7 4.46 -2.54 -7.63
C ARG A 7 5.40 -3.09 -8.70
N GLY A 8 5.36 -4.41 -8.92
CA GLY A 8 5.91 -5.02 -10.13
C GLY A 8 5.07 -4.70 -11.37
N CYS A 9 5.70 -4.71 -12.55
CA CYS A 9 5.04 -4.52 -13.83
C CYS A 9 4.39 -5.84 -14.29
N ASN A 10 3.15 -6.09 -13.88
CA ASN A 10 2.30 -7.17 -14.40
C ASN A 10 0.97 -6.60 -14.89
N ASP A 11 0.21 -7.42 -15.66
CA ASP A 11 -1.02 -6.96 -16.30
C ASP A 11 -2.06 -6.47 -15.28
N LEU A 12 -2.16 -7.12 -14.11
CA LEU A 12 -3.08 -6.70 -13.07
C LEU A 12 -2.70 -5.34 -12.49
N SER A 13 -1.44 -5.13 -12.10
CA SER A 13 -0.99 -3.87 -11.51
C SER A 13 -1.09 -2.69 -12.49
N LEU A 14 -0.80 -2.94 -13.77
CA LEU A 14 -0.94 -1.93 -14.84
C LEU A 14 -2.41 -1.62 -15.14
N SER A 15 -3.28 -2.64 -15.14
CA SER A 15 -4.73 -2.46 -15.31
C SER A 15 -5.32 -1.64 -14.18
N MET A 16 -5.01 -1.98 -12.93
CA MET A 16 -5.49 -1.23 -11.76
C MET A 16 -5.04 0.22 -11.77
N LEU A 17 -3.77 0.49 -12.11
CA LEU A 17 -3.27 1.86 -12.26
C LEU A 17 -4.04 2.62 -13.35
N ARG A 18 -4.25 1.99 -14.53
CA ARG A 18 -4.97 2.58 -15.66
C ARG A 18 -6.40 2.98 -15.29
N HIS A 19 -7.11 2.13 -14.52
CA HIS A 19 -8.48 2.39 -14.11
C HIS A 19 -8.58 3.22 -12.83
N GLN A 20 -7.43 3.57 -12.24
CA GLN A 20 -7.35 4.24 -10.93
C GLN A 20 -8.10 3.44 -9.86
N GLU A 21 -7.79 2.17 -9.76
CA GLU A 21 -8.37 1.24 -8.80
C GLU A 21 -7.29 0.69 -7.87
N VAL A 22 -7.71 0.35 -6.66
CA VAL A 22 -6.87 -0.30 -5.65
C VAL A 22 -7.58 -1.54 -5.12
N TYR A 23 -6.78 -2.56 -4.81
CA TYR A 23 -7.24 -3.80 -4.23
C TYR A 23 -6.92 -3.84 -2.75
N PHE A 24 -7.94 -4.03 -1.93
CA PHE A 24 -7.83 -4.22 -0.49
C PHE A 24 -7.70 -5.71 -0.18
N ALA A 25 -6.54 -6.12 0.28
CA ALA A 25 -6.24 -7.50 0.59
C ALA A 25 -6.80 -7.93 1.96
N SER A 26 -7.16 -9.19 2.11
CA SER A 26 -7.33 -9.82 3.43
C SER A 26 -5.97 -10.05 4.09
N LEU A 27 -5.94 -10.24 5.41
CA LEU A 27 -4.71 -10.60 6.11
C LEU A 27 -4.07 -11.89 5.57
N ARG A 28 -4.87 -12.83 5.08
CA ARG A 28 -4.39 -14.11 4.52
C ARG A 28 -3.63 -13.94 3.20
N GLU A 29 -3.82 -12.80 2.52
CA GLU A 29 -3.16 -12.46 1.25
C GLU A 29 -1.91 -11.62 1.43
N PHE A 30 -1.52 -11.31 2.67
CA PHE A 30 -0.31 -10.56 2.94
C PHE A 30 0.94 -11.37 2.60
N ASN A 31 1.96 -10.68 2.08
CA ASN A 31 3.22 -11.33 1.70
C ASN A 31 3.99 -11.88 2.90
N ASP A 32 3.92 -11.20 4.05
CA ASP A 32 4.56 -11.66 5.28
C ASP A 32 3.61 -12.60 6.05
N PRO A 33 3.95 -13.91 6.17
CA PRO A 33 3.13 -14.87 6.88
C PRO A 33 3.07 -14.63 8.39
N PHE A 34 3.90 -13.75 8.92
CA PHE A 34 3.89 -13.38 10.34
C PHE A 34 2.94 -12.22 10.65
N GLU A 35 2.45 -11.52 9.64
CA GLU A 35 1.43 -10.48 9.84
C GLU A 35 0.08 -11.10 10.20
N GLY A 36 -0.63 -10.45 11.11
CA GLY A 36 -1.93 -10.95 11.58
C GLY A 36 -1.85 -12.14 12.51
N GLN A 37 -0.67 -12.52 13.00
CA GLN A 37 -0.52 -13.55 14.02
C GLN A 37 -0.87 -12.99 15.39
N PHE A 38 -1.73 -13.70 16.12
CA PHE A 38 -2.15 -13.32 17.47
C PHE A 38 -2.52 -14.56 18.28
N HIS A 39 -2.50 -14.42 19.60
CA HIS A 39 -3.04 -15.40 20.54
C HIS A 39 -4.37 -14.91 21.08
N ILE A 40 -5.39 -15.72 21.04
CA ILE A 40 -6.75 -15.36 21.44
C ILE A 40 -7.34 -16.41 22.37
N ASP A 41 -8.18 -15.94 23.30
CA ASP A 41 -9.00 -16.83 24.13
C ASP A 41 -9.94 -17.64 23.22
N PRO A 42 -9.94 -18.99 23.33
CA PRO A 42 -10.80 -19.87 22.53
C PRO A 42 -12.29 -19.52 22.60
N MET A 43 -12.76 -18.95 23.72
CA MET A 43 -14.17 -18.60 23.89
C MET A 43 -14.66 -17.49 22.96
N ILE A 44 -13.75 -16.63 22.47
CA ILE A 44 -14.07 -15.52 21.58
C ILE A 44 -13.47 -15.68 20.17
N GLY A 45 -12.66 -16.73 19.99
CA GLY A 45 -11.83 -16.94 18.80
C GLY A 45 -12.60 -16.88 17.49
N ASP A 46 -13.69 -17.64 17.36
CA ASP A 46 -14.47 -17.71 16.13
C ASP A 46 -15.10 -16.36 15.75
N LYS A 47 -15.66 -15.65 16.72
CA LYS A 47 -16.28 -14.34 16.50
C LYS A 47 -15.24 -13.28 16.11
N PHE A 48 -14.07 -13.34 16.72
CA PHE A 48 -12.99 -12.42 16.41
C PHE A 48 -12.40 -12.70 15.02
N GLN A 49 -12.23 -13.97 14.67
CA GLN A 49 -11.77 -14.35 13.34
C GLN A 49 -12.73 -13.90 12.25
N GLN A 50 -14.05 -14.08 12.44
CA GLN A 50 -15.07 -13.56 11.52
C GLN A 50 -14.97 -12.05 11.37
N LYS A 51 -14.72 -11.31 12.46
CA LYS A 51 -14.51 -9.86 12.41
C LYS A 51 -13.29 -9.49 11.56
N LEU A 52 -12.18 -10.22 11.66
CA LEU A 52 -10.99 -10.01 10.83
C LEU A 52 -11.23 -10.40 9.37
N ASP A 53 -11.95 -11.49 9.14
CA ASP A 53 -12.26 -11.99 7.79
C ASP A 53 -13.10 -10.99 6.96
N HIS A 54 -13.82 -10.10 7.63
CA HIS A 54 -14.55 -9.00 7.00
C HIS A 54 -13.74 -7.72 6.83
N ARG A 55 -12.49 -7.69 7.27
CA ARG A 55 -11.58 -6.54 7.09
C ARG A 55 -10.71 -6.75 5.86
N ARG A 56 -10.53 -5.69 5.11
CA ARG A 56 -9.63 -5.64 3.96
C ARG A 56 -8.71 -4.43 4.11
N VAL A 57 -7.48 -4.58 3.70
CA VAL A 57 -6.41 -3.61 3.97
C VAL A 57 -5.71 -3.22 2.68
N TYR A 58 -5.52 -1.93 2.48
CA TYR A 58 -4.63 -1.39 1.47
C TYR A 58 -3.46 -0.66 2.13
N CYS A 59 -2.25 -1.16 1.92
CA CYS A 59 -1.03 -0.65 2.52
C CYS A 59 -0.32 0.32 1.57
N VAL A 60 0.07 1.47 2.09
CA VAL A 60 0.89 2.49 1.40
C VAL A 60 1.98 3.00 2.32
N ALA A 61 3.09 3.44 1.77
CA ALA A 61 4.10 4.17 2.52
C ALA A 61 3.70 5.65 2.58
N LYS A 62 4.05 6.35 3.68
CA LYS A 62 3.82 7.79 3.84
C LYS A 62 5.15 8.53 3.82
N GLY A 63 5.24 9.59 3.05
CA GLY A 63 6.47 10.37 2.98
C GLY A 63 6.31 11.66 2.17
N ASP A 64 7.43 12.29 1.92
CA ASP A 64 7.58 13.31 0.90
C ASP A 64 8.25 12.70 -0.35
N ARG A 65 8.52 13.52 -1.36
CA ARG A 65 9.10 13.05 -2.60
C ARG A 65 10.48 12.39 -2.42
N SER A 66 11.26 12.83 -1.43
CA SER A 66 12.57 12.25 -1.15
C SER A 66 12.48 10.79 -0.64
N PHE A 67 11.32 10.38 -0.16
CA PHE A 67 11.08 8.99 0.27
C PHE A 67 11.38 8.01 -0.88
N VAL A 68 11.00 8.33 -2.12
CA VAL A 68 11.20 7.44 -3.28
C VAL A 68 12.68 7.26 -3.62
N GLU A 69 13.51 8.29 -3.38
CA GLU A 69 14.97 8.27 -3.60
C GLU A 69 15.71 7.47 -2.50
N ASN A 70 15.14 7.39 -1.31
CA ASN A 70 15.72 6.73 -0.13
C ASN A 70 15.02 5.40 0.21
N ALA A 71 14.26 4.84 -0.73
CA ALA A 71 13.46 3.65 -0.51
C ALA A 71 14.02 2.41 -1.24
N GLU A 72 15.34 2.18 -1.23
CA GLU A 72 16.00 1.09 -1.96
C GLU A 72 15.41 -0.27 -1.59
N LEU A 73 15.08 -0.49 -0.31
CA LEU A 73 14.45 -1.73 0.14
C LEU A 73 13.03 -1.88 -0.40
N MET A 74 12.25 -0.79 -0.49
CA MET A 74 10.92 -0.81 -1.09
C MET A 74 10.98 -1.14 -2.58
N TRP A 75 11.94 -0.58 -3.30
CA TRP A 75 12.20 -0.91 -4.70
C TRP A 75 12.59 -2.37 -4.88
N THR A 76 13.38 -2.90 -3.97
CA THR A 76 13.84 -4.29 -4.01
C THR A 76 12.70 -5.26 -3.72
N HIS A 77 11.96 -5.05 -2.64
CA HIS A 77 10.96 -6.01 -2.14
C HIS A 77 9.61 -5.91 -2.86
N TYR A 78 9.18 -4.69 -3.25
CA TYR A 78 7.83 -4.45 -3.75
C TYR A 78 7.73 -4.03 -5.21
N ALA A 79 8.87 -3.66 -5.83
CA ALA A 79 8.94 -3.25 -7.24
C ALA A 79 9.83 -4.18 -8.08
N ASP A 80 9.75 -5.49 -7.84
CA ASP A 80 10.45 -6.53 -8.62
C ASP A 80 11.95 -6.24 -8.78
N GLY A 81 12.66 -5.98 -7.69
CA GLY A 81 14.08 -5.69 -7.73
C GLY A 81 14.42 -4.50 -8.64
N HIS A 82 13.72 -3.38 -8.47
CA HIS A 82 13.82 -2.15 -9.25
C HIS A 82 13.35 -2.24 -10.72
N ARG A 83 12.65 -3.32 -11.14
CA ARG A 83 12.08 -3.46 -12.50
C ARG A 83 10.65 -2.97 -12.60
N GLY A 84 10.02 -2.68 -11.45
CA GLY A 84 8.65 -2.20 -11.33
C GLY A 84 8.53 -0.69 -11.32
N PHE A 85 7.49 -0.22 -10.67
CA PHE A 85 7.14 1.20 -10.57
C PHE A 85 6.62 1.56 -9.18
N CYS A 86 6.60 2.86 -8.88
CA CYS A 86 5.98 3.41 -7.70
C CYS A 86 4.90 4.41 -8.11
N ILE A 87 3.74 4.34 -7.46
CA ILE A 87 2.63 5.28 -7.62
C ILE A 87 2.69 6.26 -6.47
N GLU A 88 2.66 7.55 -6.77
CA GLU A 88 2.41 8.59 -5.79
C GLU A 88 0.93 8.95 -5.78
N TYR A 89 0.35 8.98 -4.59
CA TYR A 89 -1.01 9.45 -4.35
C TYR A 89 -0.98 10.74 -3.53
N ASN A 90 -1.85 11.66 -3.86
CA ASN A 90 -2.14 12.85 -3.07
C ASN A 90 -3.15 12.54 -1.93
N GLU A 91 -3.51 13.57 -1.17
CA GLU A 91 -4.40 13.42 0.00
C GLU A 91 -5.85 13.02 -0.37
N SER A 92 -6.26 13.17 -1.64
CA SER A 92 -7.59 12.71 -2.07
C SER A 92 -7.72 11.18 -2.08
N LEU A 93 -6.61 10.44 -1.99
CA LEU A 93 -6.64 9.01 -1.66
C LEU A 93 -7.46 8.74 -0.38
N LEU A 94 -7.33 9.62 0.62
CA LEU A 94 -8.06 9.51 1.88
C LEU A 94 -9.55 9.86 1.72
N GLU A 95 -9.86 10.81 0.85
CA GLU A 95 -11.21 11.35 0.69
C GLU A 95 -12.12 10.38 -0.05
N GLY A 96 -11.58 9.63 -1.02
CA GLY A 96 -12.32 8.62 -1.77
C GLY A 96 -12.92 7.50 -0.90
N PHE A 97 -12.49 7.39 0.35
CA PHE A 97 -13.02 6.38 1.30
C PHE A 97 -13.98 6.94 2.34
N LYS A 98 -14.15 8.26 2.43
CA LYS A 98 -15.13 8.88 3.36
C LYS A 98 -16.58 8.67 2.96
N GLU A 99 -16.85 8.36 1.69
CA GLU A 99 -18.20 8.28 1.13
C GLU A 99 -18.87 6.90 1.28
N TYR A 100 -18.15 5.86 1.68
CA TYR A 100 -18.78 4.58 1.94
C TYR A 100 -19.58 4.64 3.24
N LYS A 101 -20.91 4.71 3.12
CA LYS A 101 -21.87 4.59 4.23
C LYS A 101 -21.73 3.18 4.81
N VAL A 102 -20.89 3.05 5.81
CA VAL A 102 -20.86 1.89 6.67
C VAL A 102 -22.05 2.00 7.64
N PRO A 103 -22.76 0.92 7.97
CA PRO A 103 -23.77 0.95 9.03
C PRO A 103 -23.23 1.63 10.29
N ALA A 104 -24.03 2.39 10.99
CA ALA A 104 -23.62 3.28 12.10
C ALA A 104 -22.94 2.54 13.27
N ASP A 105 -23.11 1.23 13.37
CA ASP A 105 -22.52 0.31 14.33
C ASP A 105 -21.14 -0.25 13.89
N ILE A 106 -20.74 -0.05 12.63
CA ILE A 106 -19.46 -0.48 12.09
C ILE A 106 -18.65 0.78 11.75
N GLN A 107 -18.08 1.39 12.77
CA GLN A 107 -17.32 2.62 12.60
C GLN A 107 -16.05 2.38 11.78
N GLN A 108 -16.02 3.07 10.64
CA GLN A 108 -14.89 3.74 10.01
C GLN A 108 -14.00 2.91 9.08
N ASN A 109 -13.92 3.41 7.85
CA ASN A 109 -12.70 3.38 7.10
C ASN A 109 -11.62 4.03 7.96
N VAL A 110 -10.69 3.25 8.47
CA VAL A 110 -9.72 3.72 9.43
C VAL A 110 -8.36 3.82 8.75
N TRP A 111 -7.80 5.03 8.76
CA TRP A 111 -6.39 5.23 8.55
C TRP A 111 -5.64 4.93 9.81
N MET A 112 -4.67 4.04 9.74
CA MET A 112 -3.79 3.75 10.86
C MET A 112 -2.34 3.64 10.40
N ALA A 113 -1.43 4.30 11.11
CA ALA A 113 -0.01 4.03 10.97
C ALA A 113 0.28 2.60 11.47
N ALA A 114 1.17 1.90 10.80
CA ALA A 114 1.66 0.62 11.31
C ALA A 114 2.33 0.84 12.67
N ASN A 115 2.06 -0.08 13.60
CA ASN A 115 2.70 -0.14 14.89
C ASN A 115 3.84 -1.17 14.84
N TYR A 116 5.06 -0.68 14.81
CA TYR A 116 6.24 -1.54 14.71
C TYR A 116 6.63 -2.08 16.07
N SER A 117 6.37 -3.38 16.30
CA SER A 117 6.74 -4.04 17.55
C SER A 117 8.25 -4.12 17.70
N PRO A 118 8.82 -3.72 18.85
CA PRO A 118 10.25 -3.75 19.09
C PRO A 118 10.81 -5.17 19.28
N SER A 119 9.95 -6.16 19.53
CA SER A 119 10.35 -7.54 19.80
C SER A 119 9.72 -8.51 18.81
N ALA A 120 10.57 -9.32 18.15
CA ALA A 120 10.14 -10.43 17.29
C ALA A 120 9.42 -11.55 18.08
N THR A 121 9.54 -11.55 19.42
CA THR A 121 8.94 -12.56 20.31
C THR A 121 7.69 -12.06 21.03
N GLU A 122 7.32 -10.78 20.84
CA GLU A 122 6.14 -10.20 21.47
C GLU A 122 4.87 -10.80 20.85
N LYS A 123 4.09 -11.46 21.71
CA LYS A 123 2.82 -12.06 21.30
C LYS A 123 1.72 -11.01 21.41
N ILE A 124 0.96 -10.83 20.33
CA ILE A 124 -0.29 -10.09 20.39
C ILE A 124 -1.31 -10.96 21.10
N ILE A 125 -1.73 -10.55 22.29
CA ILE A 125 -2.74 -11.26 23.09
C ILE A 125 -4.06 -10.53 22.96
N ILE A 126 -5.08 -11.25 22.48
CA ILE A 126 -6.43 -10.73 22.31
C ILE A 126 -7.31 -11.28 23.43
N SER A 127 -7.77 -10.39 24.29
CA SER A 127 -8.60 -10.72 25.45
C SER A 127 -10.09 -10.34 25.26
N ASP A 128 -10.42 -9.62 24.20
CA ASP A 128 -11.79 -9.21 23.91
C ASP A 128 -12.09 -9.16 22.41
N ASN A 129 -13.36 -9.11 22.06
CA ASN A 129 -13.82 -9.01 20.66
C ASN A 129 -14.11 -7.55 20.24
N SER A 130 -13.28 -6.60 20.65
CA SER A 130 -13.45 -5.19 20.32
C SER A 130 -12.91 -4.85 18.92
N ASP A 131 -13.36 -3.71 18.37
CA ASP A 131 -12.79 -3.15 17.15
C ASP A 131 -11.38 -2.63 17.37
N LYS A 132 -11.07 -2.22 18.61
CA LYS A 132 -9.71 -1.84 19.00
C LYS A 132 -8.77 -3.03 18.91
N ALA A 133 -9.15 -4.20 19.45
CA ALA A 133 -8.35 -5.41 19.35
C ALA A 133 -8.10 -5.81 17.89
N ALA A 134 -9.13 -5.73 17.04
CA ALA A 134 -8.99 -5.98 15.60
C ALA A 134 -8.04 -4.96 14.93
N ALA A 135 -8.14 -3.68 15.28
CA ALA A 135 -7.24 -2.66 14.79
C ALA A 135 -5.78 -2.91 15.25
N ASP A 136 -5.56 -3.36 16.47
CA ASP A 136 -4.24 -3.69 16.98
C ASP A 136 -3.61 -4.86 16.22
N VAL A 137 -4.37 -5.90 15.88
CA VAL A 137 -3.89 -6.98 15.00
C VAL A 137 -3.56 -6.46 13.61
N LEU A 138 -4.47 -5.68 13.02
CA LEU A 138 -4.32 -5.18 11.65
C LEU A 138 -3.19 -4.18 11.47
N ARG A 139 -2.73 -3.49 12.51
CA ARG A 139 -1.66 -2.48 12.43
C ARG A 139 -0.30 -2.95 12.94
N THR A 140 -0.24 -4.07 13.66
CA THR A 140 1.04 -4.53 14.22
C THR A 140 1.91 -5.17 13.15
N LYS A 141 3.16 -4.74 13.10
CA LYS A 141 4.17 -5.22 12.17
C LYS A 141 5.52 -5.35 12.88
N LYS A 142 6.38 -6.24 12.39
CA LYS A 142 7.73 -6.42 12.93
C LYS A 142 8.56 -5.15 12.73
N HIS A 143 9.35 -4.78 13.73
CA HIS A 143 10.18 -3.57 13.75
C HIS A 143 11.12 -3.44 12.52
N ASP A 144 11.66 -4.57 12.04
CA ASP A 144 12.58 -4.59 10.90
C ASP A 144 11.99 -3.96 9.61
N TYR A 145 10.65 -3.88 9.54
CA TYR A 145 9.93 -3.24 8.42
C TYR A 145 9.65 -1.74 8.65
N GLY A 146 10.25 -1.13 9.68
CA GLY A 146 10.06 0.31 9.98
C GLY A 146 10.43 1.25 8.83
N TYR A 147 11.32 0.82 7.93
CA TYR A 147 11.69 1.58 6.73
C TYR A 147 10.52 1.82 5.76
N GLU A 148 9.45 1.02 5.85
CA GLU A 148 8.29 1.17 4.98
C GLU A 148 7.45 2.40 5.32
N ASN A 149 7.57 2.93 6.53
CA ASN A 149 6.74 4.04 7.03
C ASN A 149 5.27 3.86 6.65
N GLU A 150 4.76 2.64 6.94
CA GLU A 150 3.51 2.14 6.39
C GLU A 150 2.29 2.78 7.05
N VAL A 151 1.32 3.11 6.21
CA VAL A 151 -0.04 3.49 6.60
C VAL A 151 -1.01 2.52 5.95
N ARG A 152 -1.96 2.04 6.74
CA ARG A 152 -2.98 1.06 6.34
C ARG A 152 -4.33 1.72 6.24
N LEU A 153 -4.97 1.61 5.08
CA LEU A 153 -6.42 1.82 4.96
C LEU A 153 -7.11 0.51 5.22
N VAL A 154 -8.09 0.54 6.09
CA VAL A 154 -8.91 -0.63 6.41
C VAL A 154 -10.35 -0.34 6.03
N ILE A 155 -10.94 -1.21 5.25
CA ILE A 155 -12.37 -1.22 4.95
C ILE A 155 -13.03 -2.45 5.56
N HIS A 156 -14.31 -2.36 5.81
CA HIS A 156 -15.14 -3.50 6.17
C HIS A 156 -15.98 -3.92 4.98
N THR A 157 -15.96 -5.19 4.61
CA THR A 157 -16.80 -5.73 3.54
C THR A 157 -17.13 -7.19 3.78
N ASN A 158 -18.37 -7.56 3.47
CA ASN A 158 -18.85 -8.94 3.49
C ASN A 158 -18.68 -9.62 2.12
N ASP A 159 -18.29 -8.87 1.09
CA ASP A 159 -18.15 -9.35 -0.27
C ASP A 159 -16.69 -9.21 -0.75
N VAL A 160 -16.11 -10.29 -1.27
CA VAL A 160 -14.78 -10.29 -1.88
C VAL A 160 -14.74 -9.38 -3.12
N LEU A 161 -15.83 -9.29 -3.87
CA LEU A 161 -15.93 -8.38 -5.03
C LEU A 161 -15.83 -6.91 -4.62
N ASP A 162 -16.20 -6.60 -3.40
CA ASP A 162 -16.05 -5.29 -2.79
C ASP A 162 -14.62 -4.93 -2.34
N SER A 163 -13.63 -5.74 -2.67
CA SER A 163 -12.22 -5.45 -2.34
C SER A 163 -11.56 -4.48 -3.32
N ILE A 164 -12.18 -4.20 -4.46
CA ILE A 164 -11.67 -3.22 -5.43
C ILE A 164 -12.37 -1.88 -5.21
N ARG A 165 -11.58 -0.81 -5.13
CA ARG A 165 -12.08 0.56 -4.92
C ARG A 165 -11.45 1.52 -5.91
N SER A 166 -12.28 2.44 -6.40
CA SER A 166 -11.82 3.54 -7.23
C SER A 166 -11.09 4.59 -6.40
N VAL A 167 -10.00 5.09 -6.92
CA VAL A 167 -9.18 6.19 -6.37
C VAL A 167 -8.97 7.29 -7.42
N LYS A 168 -10.01 7.57 -8.22
CA LYS A 168 -9.95 8.57 -9.27
C LYS A 168 -9.50 9.93 -8.75
N GLY A 169 -8.53 10.53 -9.44
CA GLY A 169 -7.96 11.83 -9.07
C GLY A 169 -6.93 11.78 -7.94
N ALA A 170 -6.70 10.60 -7.33
CA ALA A 170 -5.69 10.46 -6.27
C ALA A 170 -4.28 10.25 -6.80
N VAL A 171 -4.10 9.66 -7.97
CA VAL A 171 -2.76 9.48 -8.57
C VAL A 171 -2.18 10.83 -8.94
N SER A 172 -0.99 11.15 -8.43
CA SER A 172 -0.30 12.43 -8.67
C SER A 172 1.01 12.31 -9.44
N ALA A 173 1.68 11.15 -9.39
CA ALA A 173 2.88 10.86 -10.18
C ALA A 173 3.13 9.35 -10.30
N ILE A 174 3.94 8.98 -11.29
CA ILE A 174 4.46 7.62 -11.46
C ILE A 174 5.98 7.67 -11.51
N TYR A 175 6.65 6.79 -10.77
CA TYR A 175 8.10 6.64 -10.76
C TYR A 175 8.48 5.28 -11.33
N LEU A 176 9.44 5.27 -12.24
CA LEU A 176 9.92 4.07 -12.93
C LEU A 176 11.20 3.55 -12.27
N GLY A 177 11.23 2.30 -11.88
CA GLY A 177 12.42 1.71 -11.26
C GLY A 177 13.64 1.75 -12.18
N CYS A 178 14.83 1.87 -11.61
CA CYS A 178 16.08 2.09 -12.36
C CYS A 178 16.50 0.91 -13.26
N ARG A 179 15.83 -0.26 -13.12
CA ARG A 179 16.08 -1.47 -13.94
C ARG A 179 14.85 -1.86 -14.78
N ILE A 180 13.89 -0.97 -14.92
CA ILE A 180 12.68 -1.22 -15.73
C ILE A 180 13.06 -1.39 -17.20
N ASP A 181 12.39 -2.30 -17.90
CA ASP A 181 12.61 -2.48 -19.33
C ASP A 181 11.87 -1.43 -20.18
N GLU A 182 12.24 -1.36 -21.46
CA GLU A 182 11.70 -0.37 -22.40
C GLU A 182 10.21 -0.60 -22.69
N VAL A 183 9.75 -1.85 -22.70
CA VAL A 183 8.33 -2.19 -22.98
C VAL A 183 7.44 -1.66 -21.86
N ASN A 184 7.80 -1.94 -20.61
CA ASN A 184 7.07 -1.48 -19.44
C ASN A 184 7.19 0.03 -19.26
N THR A 185 8.34 0.63 -19.58
CA THR A 185 8.50 2.10 -19.63
C THR A 185 7.49 2.73 -20.58
N LYS A 186 7.34 2.20 -21.80
CA LYS A 186 6.37 2.71 -22.78
C LYS A 186 4.91 2.55 -22.31
N LYS A 187 4.60 1.40 -21.67
CA LYS A 187 3.26 1.16 -21.11
C LYS A 187 2.92 2.18 -20.01
N LEU A 188 3.82 2.37 -19.05
CA LEU A 188 3.61 3.28 -17.92
C LEU A 188 3.57 4.74 -18.36
N LYS A 189 4.42 5.13 -19.32
CA LYS A 189 4.35 6.46 -19.93
C LYS A 189 2.97 6.73 -20.54
N ARG A 190 2.42 5.80 -21.34
CA ARG A 190 1.07 5.95 -21.93
C ARG A 190 -0.01 6.05 -20.84
N ILE A 191 0.10 5.30 -19.76
CA ILE A 191 -0.83 5.39 -18.63
C ILE A 191 -0.72 6.77 -17.97
N ALA A 192 0.49 7.26 -17.71
CA ALA A 192 0.71 8.56 -17.13
C ALA A 192 0.15 9.71 -18.01
N GLU A 193 0.39 9.65 -19.33
CA GLU A 193 -0.18 10.57 -20.31
C GLU A 193 -1.72 10.56 -20.30
N MET A 194 -2.33 9.36 -20.24
CA MET A 194 -3.78 9.20 -20.14
C MET A 194 -4.36 9.77 -18.84
N LEU A 195 -3.64 9.62 -17.73
CA LEU A 195 -4.04 10.14 -16.42
C LEU A 195 -3.72 11.64 -16.25
N GLY A 196 -2.91 12.21 -17.13
CA GLY A 196 -2.47 13.61 -17.04
C GLY A 196 -1.48 13.85 -15.89
N VAL A 197 -0.69 12.84 -15.51
CA VAL A 197 0.28 12.93 -14.41
C VAL A 197 1.71 12.77 -14.91
N PRO A 198 2.71 13.33 -14.21
CA PRO A 198 4.11 13.19 -14.56
C PRO A 198 4.60 11.75 -14.36
N CYS A 199 5.62 11.37 -15.14
CA CYS A 199 6.28 10.08 -15.08
C CYS A 199 7.80 10.28 -15.00
N TYR A 200 8.41 9.88 -13.89
CA TYR A 200 9.81 10.11 -13.58
C TYR A 200 10.61 8.82 -13.60
N PRO A 201 11.64 8.67 -14.45
CA PRO A 201 12.58 7.57 -14.33
C PRO A 201 13.46 7.78 -13.09
N VAL A 202 13.56 6.76 -12.25
CA VAL A 202 14.53 6.72 -11.14
C VAL A 202 15.85 6.18 -11.69
N LYS A 203 16.97 6.73 -11.25
CA LYS A 203 18.31 6.38 -11.68
C LYS A 203 19.21 6.11 -10.48
N GLN A 204 20.07 5.14 -10.60
CA GLN A 204 21.15 4.94 -9.64
C GLN A 204 22.18 6.06 -9.78
N VAL A 205 22.58 6.65 -8.67
CA VAL A 205 23.71 7.58 -8.65
C VAL A 205 24.99 6.79 -8.80
N LYS A 206 25.84 7.20 -9.74
CA LYS A 206 27.11 6.50 -10.03
C LYS A 206 27.98 6.44 -8.77
N GLU A 207 28.57 5.26 -8.52
CA GLU A 207 29.47 5.03 -7.38
C GLU A 207 28.84 5.30 -6.00
N SER A 208 27.50 5.16 -5.91
CA SER A 208 26.72 5.39 -4.69
C SER A 208 25.65 4.33 -4.52
N PHE A 209 25.15 4.17 -3.30
CA PHE A 209 23.95 3.37 -2.99
C PHE A 209 22.65 4.19 -3.09
N SER A 210 22.72 5.42 -3.62
CA SER A 210 21.60 6.33 -3.67
C SER A 210 20.89 6.29 -5.02
N LEU A 211 19.62 6.71 -5.00
CA LEU A 211 18.80 6.90 -6.19
C LEU A 211 18.55 8.40 -6.41
N THR A 212 18.21 8.78 -7.63
CA THR A 212 17.78 10.14 -7.98
C THR A 212 16.74 10.10 -9.09
N PHE A 213 16.02 11.20 -9.28
CA PHE A 213 15.00 11.31 -10.35
C PHE A 213 15.61 11.83 -11.65
N GLY A 214 15.09 11.30 -12.76
CA GLY A 214 15.21 11.93 -14.06
C GLY A 214 14.15 13.01 -14.28
N GLU A 215 14.20 13.63 -15.45
CA GLU A 215 13.16 14.56 -15.90
C GLU A 215 11.85 13.80 -16.17
N ASP A 216 10.72 14.52 -16.07
CA ASP A 216 9.42 14.00 -16.47
C ASP A 216 9.40 13.64 -17.96
N ILE A 217 9.18 12.38 -18.27
CA ILE A 217 9.17 11.88 -19.65
C ILE A 217 7.84 12.07 -20.36
N CYS A 218 6.80 12.58 -19.68
CA CYS A 218 5.50 12.95 -20.23
C CYS A 218 5.43 14.43 -20.60
N SER A 219 6.30 15.28 -20.03
CA SER A 219 6.34 16.70 -20.39
C SER A 219 6.68 16.85 -21.89
N LYS A 220 5.80 17.51 -22.62
CA LYS A 220 6.10 17.91 -24.01
C LYS A 220 7.24 18.93 -23.97
N LYS A 221 8.33 18.65 -24.65
CA LYS A 221 9.34 19.64 -24.99
C LYS A 221 8.76 20.67 -25.92
#